data_6efa4c00e7dd83f6afb60327bd94e401
#
_entry.id   6efa4c00e7dd83f6afb60327bd94e401
#
_cell.length_a   1.000
_cell.length_b   1.000
_cell.length_c   1.000
_cell.angle_alpha   90.00
_cell.angle_beta   90.00
_cell.angle_gamma   90.00
#
_symmetry.space_group_name_H-M   'P 1'
#
loop_
_entity.id
_entity.type
_entity.pdbx_description
1 polymer ?
#
loop_
_entity_poly.entity_id
_entity_poly.type
_entity_poly.pdbx_seq_one_letter_code
_entity_poly.pdbx_strand_id
1 'polypeptide(L)'
;MSVRQVDQPPKLGRLYARAAVTARGRRGDRLPETEFALRDVVIDRNRLASYAEVCGFRKSDVLPPTYPHVLAFPLAVTLMVDPSFPFAMPGLVHIGNRINQQRPLRADERLTLGVRATDLRDHPRGRQFDMVTEVTVGGEPVWSEASTYLRRERSRTASQQIPSPLVGKGQGGGSHPTAIWRVLRDTGRRYAAVSGDVNPIHLNPLAARLFGFRRAIAHGMWLKARCLAALEGRLPDNLTATVEFKSPLLLPSTVAFFSASTDSGWAIAVSQAGTGRPHLTGTVQGNLAHSG
;
A
#
# COMPACT_ATOMS: atom_id res chain seq x y z
N MET A 1 -7.87 -23.21 6.91
CA MET A 1 -7.92 -22.11 5.92
C MET A 1 -8.31 -22.70 4.57
N SER A 2 -9.36 -22.21 3.92
CA SER A 2 -9.81 -22.69 2.60
C SER A 2 -9.20 -21.83 1.51
N VAL A 3 -8.68 -22.44 0.42
CA VAL A 3 -8.16 -21.72 -0.75
C VAL A 3 -9.23 -21.70 -1.84
N ARG A 4 -9.61 -20.51 -2.28
CA ARG A 4 -10.51 -20.29 -3.43
C ARG A 4 -9.69 -19.88 -4.64
N GLN A 5 -9.57 -20.78 -5.60
CA GLN A 5 -8.92 -20.48 -6.88
C GLN A 5 -9.79 -19.55 -7.70
N VAL A 6 -9.16 -18.55 -8.32
CA VAL A 6 -9.76 -17.61 -9.26
C VAL A 6 -9.07 -17.80 -10.61
N ASP A 7 -9.84 -18.00 -11.68
CA ASP A 7 -9.29 -18.28 -13.02
C ASP A 7 -8.79 -17.03 -13.75
N GLN A 8 -9.34 -15.87 -13.40
CA GLN A 8 -8.98 -14.58 -14.02
C GLN A 8 -9.04 -13.46 -12.97
N PRO A 9 -8.23 -12.38 -13.15
CA PRO A 9 -8.31 -11.23 -12.26
C PRO A 9 -9.74 -10.66 -12.21
N PRO A 10 -10.35 -10.54 -11.02
CA PRO A 10 -11.70 -10.03 -10.87
C PRO A 10 -11.85 -8.59 -11.41
N LYS A 11 -12.98 -8.30 -12.07
CA LYS A 11 -13.26 -6.97 -12.62
C LYS A 11 -13.57 -5.98 -11.50
N LEU A 12 -12.65 -5.07 -11.20
CA LEU A 12 -12.73 -4.11 -10.10
C LEU A 12 -14.00 -3.25 -10.13
N GLY A 13 -14.47 -2.83 -11.30
CA GLY A 13 -15.72 -2.05 -11.41
C GLY A 13 -16.93 -2.75 -10.78
N ARG A 14 -17.08 -4.08 -11.00
CA ARG A 14 -18.15 -4.88 -10.38
C ARG A 14 -17.95 -5.02 -8.86
N LEU A 15 -16.70 -5.15 -8.41
CA LEU A 15 -16.38 -5.25 -6.99
C LEU A 15 -16.67 -3.94 -6.25
N TYR A 16 -16.34 -2.78 -6.83
CA TYR A 16 -16.68 -1.48 -6.25
C TYR A 16 -18.19 -1.24 -6.20
N ALA A 17 -18.95 -1.63 -7.25
CA ALA A 17 -20.40 -1.58 -7.21
C ALA A 17 -20.96 -2.44 -6.07
N ARG A 18 -20.45 -3.68 -5.91
CA ARG A 18 -20.81 -4.56 -4.79
C ARG A 18 -20.44 -3.96 -3.44
N ALA A 19 -19.25 -3.35 -3.31
CA ALA A 19 -18.82 -2.68 -2.09
C ALA A 19 -19.79 -1.57 -1.64
N ALA A 20 -20.32 -0.79 -2.59
CA ALA A 20 -21.29 0.27 -2.30
C ALA A 20 -22.62 -0.30 -1.77
N VAL A 21 -23.11 -1.38 -2.37
CA VAL A 21 -24.39 -2.03 -1.96
C VAL A 21 -24.22 -2.73 -0.61
N THR A 22 -23.09 -3.41 -0.37
CA THR A 22 -22.87 -4.22 0.83
C THR A 22 -22.27 -3.44 2.00
N ALA A 23 -22.14 -2.12 1.88
CA ALA A 23 -21.53 -1.27 2.92
C ALA A 23 -22.32 -1.21 4.24
N ARG A 24 -23.64 -1.46 4.19
CA ARG A 24 -24.52 -1.37 5.36
C ARG A 24 -24.60 -2.70 6.09
N GLY A 25 -24.60 -2.67 7.42
CA GLY A 25 -24.91 -3.84 8.27
C GLY A 25 -23.72 -4.80 8.54
N ARG A 26 -22.52 -4.56 7.99
CA ARG A 26 -21.36 -5.40 8.30
C ARG A 26 -20.88 -5.16 9.73
N ARG A 27 -21.06 -6.17 10.55
CA ARG A 27 -20.58 -6.22 11.94
C ARG A 27 -20.07 -7.63 12.21
N GLY A 28 -18.77 -7.77 12.39
CA GLY A 28 -18.16 -9.06 12.73
C GLY A 28 -16.92 -8.81 13.60
N ASP A 29 -16.53 -9.86 14.31
CA ASP A 29 -15.39 -9.89 15.21
C ASP A 29 -14.27 -10.82 14.71
N ARG A 30 -14.49 -11.48 13.56
CA ARG A 30 -13.54 -12.43 12.96
C ARG A 30 -13.34 -12.14 11.49
N LEU A 31 -12.11 -12.37 11.03
CA LEU A 31 -11.77 -12.34 9.62
C LEU A 31 -12.13 -13.71 8.98
N PRO A 32 -12.43 -13.72 7.66
CA PRO A 32 -12.64 -14.97 6.96
C PRO A 32 -11.35 -15.80 6.88
N GLU A 33 -11.47 -17.10 7.09
CA GLU A 33 -10.36 -18.06 6.93
C GLU A 33 -10.21 -18.52 5.47
N THR A 34 -10.43 -17.61 4.54
CA THR A 34 -10.37 -17.85 3.10
C THR A 34 -9.20 -17.12 2.50
N GLU A 35 -8.41 -17.83 1.70
CA GLU A 35 -7.41 -17.27 0.81
C GLU A 35 -7.95 -17.27 -0.63
N PHE A 36 -7.79 -16.16 -1.35
CA PHE A 36 -8.02 -16.10 -2.79
C PHE A 36 -6.69 -16.26 -3.51
N ALA A 37 -6.64 -17.23 -4.46
CA ALA A 37 -5.44 -17.48 -5.24
C ALA A 37 -5.69 -17.30 -6.74
N LEU A 38 -4.72 -16.73 -7.44
CA LEU A 38 -4.69 -16.57 -8.89
C LEU A 38 -3.37 -17.11 -9.42
N ARG A 39 -3.44 -18.11 -10.31
CA ARG A 39 -2.25 -18.76 -10.90
C ARG A 39 -1.95 -18.23 -12.29
N ASP A 40 -0.73 -18.48 -12.73
CA ASP A 40 -0.26 -18.21 -14.10
C ASP A 40 -0.44 -16.77 -14.55
N VAL A 41 -0.24 -15.83 -13.63
CA VAL A 41 -0.36 -14.40 -13.91
C VAL A 41 0.74 -13.97 -14.87
N VAL A 42 0.31 -13.49 -16.04
CA VAL A 42 1.18 -12.91 -17.07
C VAL A 42 1.28 -11.41 -16.87
N ILE A 43 2.47 -10.88 -16.96
CA ILE A 43 2.69 -9.45 -16.82
C ILE A 43 2.41 -8.74 -18.15
N ASP A 44 1.45 -7.82 -18.12
CA ASP A 44 1.26 -6.86 -19.21
C ASP A 44 2.37 -5.78 -19.14
N ARG A 45 3.32 -5.86 -20.10
CA ARG A 45 4.46 -4.94 -20.17
C ARG A 45 4.05 -3.48 -20.39
N ASN A 46 2.93 -3.22 -21.10
CA ASN A 46 2.44 -1.85 -21.32
C ASN A 46 1.92 -1.26 -20.02
N ARG A 47 1.19 -2.05 -19.24
CA ARG A 47 0.72 -1.65 -17.91
C ARG A 47 1.87 -1.48 -16.94
N LEU A 48 2.86 -2.36 -16.96
CA LEU A 48 4.10 -2.24 -16.16
C LEU A 48 4.84 -0.95 -16.50
N ALA A 49 5.06 -0.66 -17.78
CA ALA A 49 5.72 0.57 -18.23
C ALA A 49 4.95 1.84 -17.80
N SER A 50 3.63 1.81 -17.92
CA SER A 50 2.76 2.92 -17.45
C SER A 50 2.81 3.10 -15.93
N TYR A 51 2.85 1.99 -15.17
CA TYR A 51 3.02 2.03 -13.72
C TYR A 51 4.38 2.62 -13.34
N ALA A 52 5.45 2.16 -13.98
CA ALA A 52 6.79 2.67 -13.76
C ALA A 52 6.85 4.19 -13.97
N GLU A 53 6.26 4.68 -15.07
CA GLU A 53 6.20 6.11 -15.38
C GLU A 53 5.43 6.90 -14.32
N VAL A 54 4.25 6.45 -13.91
CA VAL A 54 3.40 7.14 -12.92
C VAL A 54 4.05 7.19 -11.54
N CYS A 55 4.83 6.16 -11.18
CA CYS A 55 5.54 6.06 -9.91
C CYS A 55 6.96 6.65 -9.96
N GLY A 56 7.51 6.85 -11.17
CA GLY A 56 8.85 7.42 -11.39
C GLY A 56 9.97 6.40 -11.34
N PHE A 57 9.70 5.13 -11.61
CA PHE A 57 10.69 4.10 -11.87
C PHE A 57 11.18 4.14 -13.32
N ARG A 58 12.35 3.58 -13.59
CA ARG A 58 12.81 3.32 -14.95
C ARG A 58 11.94 2.25 -15.60
N LYS A 59 11.68 2.39 -16.90
CA LYS A 59 11.00 1.34 -17.67
C LYS A 59 11.96 0.18 -17.91
N SER A 60 11.62 -1.00 -17.42
CA SER A 60 12.40 -2.22 -17.55
C SER A 60 11.50 -3.45 -17.45
N ASP A 61 12.07 -4.63 -17.74
CA ASP A 61 11.39 -5.92 -17.51
C ASP A 61 11.51 -6.40 -16.05
N VAL A 62 12.23 -5.67 -15.20
CA VAL A 62 12.24 -5.92 -13.74
C VAL A 62 11.06 -5.19 -13.12
N LEU A 63 10.26 -5.93 -12.36
CA LEU A 63 9.10 -5.37 -11.66
C LEU A 63 9.56 -4.48 -10.50
N PRO A 64 9.04 -3.24 -10.40
CA PRO A 64 9.20 -2.46 -9.17
C PRO A 64 8.71 -3.26 -7.94
N PRO A 65 9.37 -3.18 -6.78
CA PRO A 65 9.00 -3.96 -5.59
C PRO A 65 7.55 -3.79 -5.14
N THR A 66 6.92 -2.69 -5.53
CA THR A 66 5.51 -2.37 -5.24
C THR A 66 4.53 -2.83 -6.33
N TYR A 67 4.99 -3.37 -7.47
CA TYR A 67 4.10 -3.76 -8.56
C TYR A 67 3.28 -5.02 -8.27
N PRO A 68 3.78 -6.05 -7.56
CA PRO A 68 2.97 -7.21 -7.19
C PRO A 68 1.73 -6.86 -6.36
N HIS A 69 1.79 -5.80 -5.52
CA HIS A 69 0.61 -5.24 -4.85
C HIS A 69 -0.52 -4.89 -5.84
N VAL A 70 -0.16 -4.26 -6.97
CA VAL A 70 -1.13 -3.87 -8.01
C VAL A 70 -1.76 -5.08 -8.70
N LEU A 71 -0.98 -6.14 -8.90
CA LEU A 71 -1.48 -7.39 -9.48
C LEU A 71 -2.44 -8.12 -8.55
N ALA A 72 -2.16 -8.11 -7.24
CA ALA A 72 -2.95 -8.76 -6.22
C ALA A 72 -4.18 -7.93 -5.77
N PHE A 73 -4.21 -6.63 -6.05
CA PHE A 73 -5.25 -5.73 -5.58
C PHE A 73 -6.68 -6.18 -5.92
N PRO A 74 -7.00 -6.75 -7.11
CA PRO A 74 -8.33 -7.30 -7.39
C PRO A 74 -8.74 -8.45 -6.45
N LEU A 75 -7.79 -9.29 -6.02
CA LEU A 75 -8.05 -10.37 -5.05
C LEU A 75 -8.32 -9.79 -3.65
N ALA A 76 -7.53 -8.81 -3.23
CA ALA A 76 -7.72 -8.11 -1.95
C ALA A 76 -9.10 -7.44 -1.88
N VAL A 77 -9.52 -6.76 -2.94
CA VAL A 77 -10.87 -6.17 -3.03
C VAL A 77 -11.94 -7.25 -3.02
N THR A 78 -11.73 -8.40 -3.70
CA THR A 78 -12.67 -9.53 -3.68
C THR A 78 -12.89 -10.04 -2.26
N LEU A 79 -11.82 -10.20 -1.50
CA LEU A 79 -11.91 -10.60 -0.10
C LEU A 79 -12.62 -9.54 0.76
N MET A 80 -12.30 -8.26 0.59
CA MET A 80 -12.94 -7.17 1.36
C MET A 80 -14.45 -7.00 1.06
N VAL A 81 -14.92 -7.39 -0.13
CA VAL A 81 -16.35 -7.34 -0.48
C VAL A 81 -17.09 -8.66 -0.24
N ASP A 82 -16.38 -9.72 0.17
CA ASP A 82 -17.01 -10.99 0.54
C ASP A 82 -17.99 -10.77 1.71
N PRO A 83 -19.16 -11.42 1.73
CA PRO A 83 -20.13 -11.27 2.81
C PRO A 83 -19.60 -11.63 4.20
N SER A 84 -18.64 -12.55 4.26
CA SER A 84 -17.99 -12.97 5.52
C SER A 84 -16.99 -11.95 6.07
N PHE A 85 -16.61 -10.94 5.28
CA PHE A 85 -15.66 -9.92 5.73
C PHE A 85 -16.34 -8.94 6.70
N PRO A 86 -15.77 -8.70 7.91
CA PRO A 86 -16.48 -8.01 8.99
C PRO A 86 -16.64 -6.50 8.78
N PHE A 87 -15.89 -5.90 7.87
CA PHE A 87 -15.87 -4.46 7.66
C PHE A 87 -16.35 -4.08 6.27
N ALA A 88 -17.07 -2.96 6.19
CA ALA A 88 -17.32 -2.34 4.90
C ALA A 88 -16.01 -1.77 4.32
N MET A 89 -15.71 -2.06 3.05
CA MET A 89 -14.54 -1.55 2.38
C MET A 89 -14.47 0.00 2.38
N PRO A 90 -15.59 0.74 2.12
CA PRO A 90 -15.60 2.18 2.30
C PRO A 90 -15.32 2.57 3.77
N GLY A 91 -14.34 3.45 3.96
CA GLY A 91 -13.92 3.93 5.28
C GLY A 91 -12.78 3.13 5.93
N LEU A 92 -12.27 2.08 5.26
CA LEU A 92 -10.97 1.50 5.60
C LEU A 92 -9.86 2.49 5.24
N VAL A 93 -8.89 2.63 6.13
CA VAL A 93 -7.72 3.49 5.95
C VAL A 93 -6.46 2.64 5.93
N HIS A 94 -5.70 2.72 4.86
CA HIS A 94 -4.40 2.06 4.76
C HIS A 94 -3.39 2.83 5.62
N ILE A 95 -2.91 2.23 6.70
CA ILE A 95 -2.06 2.89 7.72
C ILE A 95 -0.62 2.40 7.72
N GLY A 96 -0.33 1.25 7.12
CA GLY A 96 1.01 0.69 7.05
C GLY A 96 1.14 -0.33 5.94
N ASN A 97 2.36 -0.51 5.44
CA ASN A 97 2.65 -1.51 4.44
C ASN A 97 4.09 -2.02 4.58
N ARG A 98 4.24 -3.34 4.64
CA ARG A 98 5.55 -4.01 4.64
C ARG A 98 5.62 -4.94 3.43
N ILE A 99 6.64 -4.77 2.62
CA ILE A 99 7.00 -5.64 1.51
C ILE A 99 8.30 -6.35 1.86
N ASN A 100 8.33 -7.66 1.63
CA ASN A 100 9.53 -8.48 1.69
C ASN A 100 9.72 -9.10 0.29
N GLN A 101 10.81 -8.75 -0.37
CA GLN A 101 11.22 -9.27 -1.67
C GLN A 101 12.48 -10.09 -1.48
N GLN A 102 12.45 -11.36 -1.88
CA GLN A 102 13.62 -12.26 -1.79
C GLN A 102 14.59 -12.05 -2.97
N ARG A 103 14.04 -11.70 -4.12
CA ARG A 103 14.77 -11.36 -5.34
C ARG A 103 13.94 -10.48 -6.25
N PRO A 104 14.53 -9.79 -7.23
CA PRO A 104 13.77 -9.10 -8.26
C PRO A 104 12.89 -10.06 -9.05
N LEU A 105 11.64 -9.62 -9.32
CA LEU A 105 10.71 -10.32 -10.20
C LEU A 105 10.83 -9.76 -11.61
N ARG A 106 10.62 -10.60 -12.62
CA ARG A 106 10.74 -10.22 -14.02
C ARG A 106 9.42 -10.37 -14.78
N ALA A 107 9.25 -9.60 -15.84
CA ALA A 107 8.03 -9.56 -16.63
C ALA A 107 7.81 -10.81 -17.50
N ASP A 108 8.80 -11.67 -17.66
CA ASP A 108 8.72 -12.96 -18.35
C ASP A 108 8.36 -14.13 -17.42
N GLU A 109 8.31 -13.90 -16.12
CA GLU A 109 7.94 -14.93 -15.13
C GLU A 109 6.42 -15.11 -15.03
N ARG A 110 6.01 -16.34 -14.71
CA ARG A 110 4.63 -16.68 -14.36
C ARG A 110 4.45 -16.63 -12.85
N LEU A 111 3.59 -15.75 -12.37
CA LEU A 111 3.38 -15.54 -10.95
C LEU A 111 2.14 -16.28 -10.47
N THR A 112 2.21 -16.82 -9.26
CA THR A 112 1.01 -17.23 -8.51
C THR A 112 0.84 -16.26 -7.34
N LEU A 113 -0.37 -15.71 -7.20
CA LEU A 113 -0.72 -14.75 -6.15
C LEU A 113 -1.66 -15.41 -5.16
N GLY A 114 -1.39 -15.29 -3.86
CA GLY A 114 -2.29 -15.64 -2.77
C GLY A 114 -2.61 -14.41 -1.93
N VAL A 115 -3.89 -14.22 -1.57
CA VAL A 115 -4.31 -13.07 -0.74
C VAL A 115 -5.24 -13.55 0.37
N ARG A 116 -4.90 -13.20 1.61
CA ARG A 116 -5.70 -13.49 2.81
C ARG A 116 -5.70 -12.31 3.78
N ALA A 117 -6.69 -12.27 4.66
CA ALA A 117 -6.74 -11.31 5.76
C ALA A 117 -6.36 -12.00 7.07
N THR A 118 -5.55 -11.33 7.88
CA THR A 118 -5.03 -11.88 9.14
C THR A 118 -4.95 -10.82 10.23
N ASP A 119 -4.68 -11.25 11.45
CA ASP A 119 -4.26 -10.41 12.56
C ASP A 119 -5.23 -9.24 12.85
N LEU A 120 -6.51 -9.59 13.03
CA LEU A 120 -7.51 -8.63 13.51
C LEU A 120 -7.21 -8.29 14.97
N ARG A 121 -6.93 -7.02 15.24
CA ARG A 121 -6.51 -6.52 16.54
C ARG A 121 -7.02 -5.14 16.84
N ASP A 122 -7.07 -4.78 18.12
CA ASP A 122 -7.49 -3.48 18.56
C ASP A 122 -6.48 -2.39 18.17
N HIS A 123 -7.00 -1.20 17.94
CA HIS A 123 -6.24 0.01 17.69
C HIS A 123 -6.91 1.17 18.46
N PRO A 124 -6.17 2.17 18.99
CA PRO A 124 -6.76 3.28 19.76
C PRO A 124 -7.88 4.06 19.06
N ARG A 125 -7.98 3.92 17.72
CA ARG A 125 -9.02 4.58 16.91
C ARG A 125 -10.00 3.59 16.26
N GLY A 126 -10.07 2.34 16.73
CA GLY A 126 -10.94 1.30 16.19
C GLY A 126 -10.27 -0.06 16.13
N ARG A 127 -10.41 -0.78 15.03
CA ARG A 127 -9.80 -2.09 14.80
C ARG A 127 -8.97 -2.09 13.52
N GLN A 128 -7.87 -2.83 13.54
CA GLN A 128 -6.98 -2.97 12.40
C GLN A 128 -6.77 -4.45 12.05
N PHE A 129 -6.43 -4.71 10.81
CA PHE A 129 -6.09 -6.04 10.30
C PHE A 129 -5.04 -5.92 9.20
N ASP A 130 -4.39 -7.04 8.90
CA ASP A 130 -3.43 -7.12 7.82
C ASP A 130 -4.00 -7.88 6.63
N MET A 131 -3.91 -7.29 5.44
CA MET A 131 -4.11 -7.97 4.17
C MET A 131 -2.75 -8.48 3.71
N VAL A 132 -2.58 -9.79 3.77
CA VAL A 132 -1.33 -10.46 3.38
C VAL A 132 -1.44 -10.94 1.94
N THR A 133 -0.43 -10.59 1.16
CA THR A 133 -0.24 -11.09 -0.20
C THR A 133 1.05 -11.88 -0.27
N GLU A 134 1.00 -13.05 -0.88
CA GLU A 134 2.17 -13.87 -1.19
C GLU A 134 2.27 -14.09 -2.70
N VAL A 135 3.49 -14.06 -3.21
CA VAL A 135 3.79 -14.33 -4.62
C VAL A 135 4.80 -15.43 -4.70
N THR A 136 4.47 -16.46 -5.50
CA THR A 136 5.37 -17.57 -5.80
C THR A 136 5.65 -17.65 -7.29
N VAL A 137 6.84 -18.15 -7.63
CA VAL A 137 7.28 -18.50 -8.98
C VAL A 137 7.74 -19.94 -8.96
N GLY A 138 7.15 -20.81 -9.80
CA GLY A 138 7.46 -22.23 -9.77
C GLY A 138 7.19 -22.93 -8.43
N GLY A 139 6.32 -22.36 -7.58
CA GLY A 139 6.04 -22.85 -6.22
C GLY A 139 6.92 -22.23 -5.13
N GLU A 140 8.01 -21.55 -5.47
CA GLU A 140 8.94 -20.91 -4.53
C GLU A 140 8.43 -19.52 -4.14
N PRO A 141 8.34 -19.19 -2.82
CA PRO A 141 7.97 -17.86 -2.35
C PRO A 141 9.09 -16.87 -2.68
N VAL A 142 8.76 -15.81 -3.41
CA VAL A 142 9.72 -14.81 -3.90
C VAL A 142 9.42 -13.40 -3.41
N TRP A 143 8.17 -13.15 -2.99
CA TRP A 143 7.74 -11.84 -2.53
C TRP A 143 6.51 -11.97 -1.61
N SER A 144 6.46 -11.15 -0.60
CA SER A 144 5.29 -11.04 0.28
C SER A 144 5.02 -9.62 0.71
N GLU A 145 3.77 -9.36 1.09
CA GLU A 145 3.31 -8.08 1.57
C GLU A 145 2.34 -8.24 2.75
N ALA A 146 2.42 -7.32 3.70
CA ALA A 146 1.39 -7.08 4.69
C ALA A 146 0.94 -5.61 4.60
N SER A 147 -0.30 -5.40 4.16
CA SER A 147 -0.96 -4.09 4.12
C SER A 147 -1.87 -3.95 5.33
N THR A 148 -1.55 -3.05 6.25
CA THR A 148 -2.35 -2.82 7.47
C THR A 148 -3.45 -1.80 7.21
N TYR A 149 -4.69 -2.23 7.41
CA TYR A 149 -5.89 -1.39 7.29
C TYR A 149 -6.52 -1.12 8.64
N LEU A 150 -6.94 0.11 8.86
CA LEU A 150 -7.67 0.56 10.05
C LEU A 150 -9.14 0.81 9.70
N ARG A 151 -10.05 0.16 10.41
CA ARG A 151 -11.45 0.54 10.53
C ARG A 151 -11.60 1.49 11.71
N ARG A 152 -11.89 2.76 11.44
CA ARG A 152 -12.18 3.73 12.51
C ARG A 152 -13.54 3.43 13.14
N GLU A 153 -13.57 3.32 14.45
CA GLU A 153 -14.78 3.19 15.25
C GLU A 153 -14.85 4.35 16.23
N ARG A 154 -16.07 4.80 16.57
CA ARG A 154 -16.22 5.79 17.65
C ARG A 154 -15.82 5.09 18.95
N SER A 155 -14.75 5.55 19.58
CA SER A 155 -14.33 5.04 20.89
C SER A 155 -15.47 5.24 21.89
N ARG A 156 -15.88 4.16 22.55
CA ARG A 156 -16.83 4.22 23.70
C ARG A 156 -16.13 4.68 24.98
N THR A 157 -14.82 4.79 24.96
CA THR A 157 -13.99 5.29 26.06
C THR A 157 -13.30 6.58 25.58
N ALA A 158 -13.76 7.70 26.12
CA ALA A 158 -13.12 8.99 25.98
C ALA A 158 -11.73 8.99 26.62
N SER A 159 -10.80 9.72 26.00
CA SER A 159 -9.64 10.33 26.62
C SER A 159 -8.51 9.40 27.10
N GLN A 160 -7.80 8.81 26.18
CA GLN A 160 -6.36 8.82 26.29
C GLN A 160 -5.80 9.50 25.03
N GLN A 161 -5.35 10.74 25.21
CA GLN A 161 -4.43 11.38 24.29
C GLN A 161 -3.24 10.43 24.19
N ILE A 162 -3.14 9.70 23.07
CA ILE A 162 -1.91 9.01 22.75
C ILE A 162 -0.91 10.14 22.57
N PRO A 163 0.18 10.14 23.36
CA PRO A 163 1.30 11.00 23.04
C PRO A 163 1.62 10.73 21.58
N SER A 164 1.63 11.77 20.74
CA SER A 164 2.34 11.66 19.46
C SER A 164 3.65 10.98 19.79
N PRO A 165 4.00 9.84 19.15
CA PRO A 165 5.34 9.31 19.34
C PRO A 165 6.21 10.53 19.14
N LEU A 166 6.96 10.86 20.16
CA LEU A 166 7.99 11.87 20.09
C LEU A 166 8.61 11.70 18.71
N VAL A 167 8.48 12.71 17.87
CA VAL A 167 9.42 12.89 16.78
C VAL A 167 10.74 13.01 17.53
N GLY A 168 11.31 11.85 17.81
CA GLY A 168 12.70 11.77 18.17
C GLY A 168 13.35 12.56 17.05
N LYS A 169 14.02 13.63 17.38
CA LYS A 169 15.01 14.25 16.50
C LYS A 169 15.94 13.09 16.15
N GLY A 170 15.57 12.35 15.06
CA GLY A 170 16.38 11.28 14.55
C GLY A 170 17.72 11.90 14.24
N GLN A 171 18.69 11.54 15.04
CA GLN A 171 20.08 11.75 14.72
C GLN A 171 20.31 11.00 13.42
N GLY A 172 20.58 11.72 12.36
CA GLY A 172 20.95 11.16 11.06
C GLY A 172 20.03 11.58 9.93
N GLY A 173 20.27 12.75 9.40
CA GLY A 173 19.68 13.22 8.17
C GLY A 173 19.76 14.74 8.13
N GLY A 174 20.56 15.26 7.21
CA GLY A 174 20.84 16.68 7.08
C GLY A 174 19.58 17.53 7.15
N SER A 175 19.73 18.76 7.55
CA SER A 175 18.68 19.78 7.65
C SER A 175 17.93 20.05 6.32
N HIS A 176 18.35 19.42 5.22
CA HIS A 176 17.84 19.62 3.88
C HIS A 176 17.18 18.35 3.31
N PRO A 177 16.03 18.51 2.62
CA PRO A 177 15.38 17.41 1.94
C PRO A 177 16.25 16.88 0.79
N THR A 178 16.21 15.55 0.57
CA THR A 178 16.85 14.89 -0.57
C THR A 178 16.24 15.36 -1.89
N ALA A 179 14.92 15.62 -1.89
CA ALA A 179 14.19 16.15 -3.04
C ALA A 179 12.91 16.87 -2.62
N ILE A 180 12.48 17.80 -3.45
CA ILE A 180 11.15 18.44 -3.35
C ILE A 180 10.31 17.95 -4.52
N TRP A 181 9.11 17.42 -4.23
CA TRP A 181 8.21 16.94 -5.25
C TRP A 181 6.94 17.78 -5.31
N ARG A 182 6.59 18.20 -6.52
CA ARG A 182 5.27 18.77 -6.82
C ARG A 182 4.33 17.61 -7.18
N VAL A 183 3.36 17.34 -6.32
CA VAL A 183 2.36 16.30 -6.53
C VAL A 183 1.15 16.92 -7.19
N LEU A 184 0.86 16.50 -8.41
CA LEU A 184 -0.16 17.10 -9.25
C LEU A 184 -1.58 16.71 -8.82
N ARG A 185 -2.57 17.52 -9.23
CA ARG A 185 -3.98 17.26 -8.93
C ARG A 185 -4.49 15.93 -9.49
N ASP A 186 -3.98 15.51 -10.62
CA ASP A 186 -4.37 14.30 -11.34
C ASP A 186 -3.61 13.03 -10.90
N THR A 187 -2.64 13.15 -9.99
CA THR A 187 -1.81 12.03 -9.50
C THR A 187 -2.67 10.85 -9.05
N GLY A 188 -3.77 11.13 -8.32
CA GLY A 188 -4.70 10.07 -7.87
C GLY A 188 -5.32 9.32 -9.06
N ARG A 189 -5.78 10.04 -10.09
CA ARG A 189 -6.37 9.42 -11.29
C ARG A 189 -5.34 8.65 -12.12
N ARG A 190 -4.16 9.23 -12.29
CA ARG A 190 -3.06 8.55 -13.01
C ARG A 190 -2.67 7.24 -12.35
N TYR A 191 -2.52 7.25 -11.02
CA TYR A 191 -2.21 6.01 -10.29
C TYR A 191 -3.38 5.01 -10.32
N ALA A 192 -4.62 5.47 -10.17
CA ALA A 192 -5.80 4.61 -10.27
C ALA A 192 -5.90 3.89 -11.63
N ALA A 193 -5.51 4.56 -12.73
CA ALA A 193 -5.53 3.99 -14.08
C ALA A 193 -4.58 2.80 -14.22
N VAL A 194 -3.44 2.81 -13.53
CA VAL A 194 -2.42 1.74 -13.60
C VAL A 194 -2.55 0.71 -12.47
N SER A 195 -3.02 1.13 -11.29
CA SER A 195 -3.19 0.24 -10.13
C SER A 195 -4.56 -0.45 -10.11
N GLY A 196 -5.59 0.19 -10.63
CA GLY A 196 -6.98 -0.23 -10.50
C GLY A 196 -7.63 0.20 -9.18
N ASP A 197 -6.91 0.87 -8.28
CA ASP A 197 -7.51 1.45 -7.07
C ASP A 197 -8.29 2.72 -7.42
N VAL A 198 -9.56 2.51 -7.78
CA VAL A 198 -10.50 3.58 -8.16
C VAL A 198 -11.32 4.10 -6.97
N ASN A 199 -10.82 3.98 -5.75
CA ASN A 199 -11.51 4.53 -4.58
C ASN A 199 -11.78 6.03 -4.79
N PRO A 200 -13.06 6.47 -4.71
CA PRO A 200 -13.47 7.84 -5.06
C PRO A 200 -12.74 8.96 -4.30
N ILE A 201 -12.18 8.66 -3.12
CA ILE A 201 -11.42 9.64 -2.32
C ILE A 201 -10.15 10.13 -3.02
N HIS A 202 -9.62 9.35 -3.97
CA HIS A 202 -8.43 9.66 -4.74
C HIS A 202 -8.75 10.35 -6.07
N LEU A 203 -9.98 10.20 -6.56
CA LEU A 203 -10.38 10.59 -7.90
C LEU A 203 -11.13 11.92 -7.94
N ASN A 204 -11.98 12.17 -6.94
CA ASN A 204 -12.93 13.27 -6.94
C ASN A 204 -12.92 14.04 -5.61
N PRO A 205 -12.71 15.38 -5.64
CA PRO A 205 -12.72 16.20 -4.41
C PRO A 205 -14.06 16.20 -3.68
N LEU A 206 -15.21 16.09 -4.38
CA LEU A 206 -16.52 16.04 -3.74
C LEU A 206 -16.72 14.71 -3.02
N ALA A 207 -16.35 13.59 -3.66
CA ALA A 207 -16.37 12.29 -3.02
C ALA A 207 -15.43 12.26 -1.79
N ALA A 208 -14.24 12.83 -1.90
CA ALA A 208 -13.30 12.91 -0.78
C ALA A 208 -13.89 13.68 0.42
N ARG A 209 -14.68 14.76 0.18
CA ARG A 209 -15.36 15.53 1.23
C ARG A 209 -16.39 14.70 1.99
N LEU A 210 -17.12 13.81 1.33
CA LEU A 210 -18.07 12.90 1.97
C LEU A 210 -17.39 11.95 2.98
N PHE A 211 -16.09 11.67 2.77
CA PHE A 211 -15.25 10.89 3.67
C PHE A 211 -14.39 11.74 4.62
N GLY A 212 -14.68 13.04 4.75
CA GLY A 212 -14.02 13.95 5.70
C GLY A 212 -12.68 14.53 5.24
N PHE A 213 -12.31 14.39 3.96
CA PHE A 213 -11.12 15.02 3.40
C PHE A 213 -11.47 16.33 2.70
N ARG A 214 -10.66 17.38 2.90
CA ARG A 214 -10.91 18.68 2.25
C ARG A 214 -10.75 18.67 0.73
N ARG A 215 -9.94 17.76 0.20
CA ARG A 215 -9.62 17.56 -1.24
C ARG A 215 -9.37 16.08 -1.50
N ALA A 216 -9.25 15.69 -2.77
CA ALA A 216 -8.75 14.36 -3.12
C ALA A 216 -7.37 14.12 -2.49
N ILE A 217 -7.07 12.86 -2.17
CA ILE A 217 -5.80 12.46 -1.55
C ILE A 217 -5.01 11.54 -2.46
N ALA A 218 -3.69 11.54 -2.36
CA ALA A 218 -2.84 10.57 -3.03
C ALA A 218 -3.00 9.19 -2.40
N HIS A 219 -2.81 8.11 -3.18
CA HIS A 219 -2.73 6.75 -2.66
C HIS A 219 -1.45 6.58 -1.84
N GLY A 220 -1.55 5.90 -0.69
CA GLY A 220 -0.37 5.58 0.12
C GLY A 220 0.66 4.76 -0.64
N MET A 221 0.21 3.76 -1.41
CA MET A 221 1.09 2.91 -2.21
C MET A 221 1.77 3.65 -3.36
N TRP A 222 1.12 4.67 -3.97
CA TRP A 222 1.81 5.56 -4.89
C TRP A 222 2.97 6.30 -4.19
N LEU A 223 2.73 6.82 -2.98
CA LEU A 223 3.75 7.55 -2.24
C LEU A 223 4.93 6.64 -1.85
N LYS A 224 4.65 5.40 -1.41
CA LYS A 224 5.68 4.38 -1.16
C LYS A 224 6.46 4.06 -2.43
N ALA A 225 5.77 3.80 -3.54
CA ALA A 225 6.40 3.51 -4.83
C ALA A 225 7.31 4.67 -5.27
N ARG A 226 6.87 5.92 -5.12
CA ARG A 226 7.66 7.12 -5.45
C ARG A 226 8.92 7.25 -4.60
N CYS A 227 8.85 6.86 -3.30
CA CYS A 227 10.02 6.83 -2.43
C CYS A 227 11.03 5.77 -2.89
N LEU A 228 10.57 4.57 -3.22
CA LEU A 228 11.44 3.49 -3.70
C LEU A 228 12.05 3.83 -5.06
N ALA A 229 11.28 4.45 -5.97
CA ALA A 229 11.78 4.93 -7.25
C ALA A 229 12.90 5.98 -7.10
N ALA A 230 12.84 6.84 -6.09
CA ALA A 230 13.90 7.81 -5.82
C ALA A 230 15.20 7.15 -5.31
N LEU A 231 15.12 5.91 -4.86
CA LEU A 231 16.26 5.09 -4.41
C LEU A 231 16.64 4.01 -5.44
N GLU A 232 15.98 3.97 -6.61
CA GLU A 232 16.26 2.98 -7.66
C GLU A 232 17.75 2.95 -8.03
N GLY A 233 18.32 1.75 -8.19
CA GLY A 233 19.76 1.54 -8.41
C GLY A 233 20.63 1.61 -7.15
N ARG A 234 20.03 1.92 -5.99
CA ARG A 234 20.71 1.90 -4.67
C ARG A 234 20.04 0.92 -3.70
N LEU A 235 18.95 0.30 -4.12
CA LEU A 235 18.25 -0.72 -3.34
C LEU A 235 18.90 -2.09 -3.56
N PRO A 236 19.02 -2.93 -2.52
CA PRO A 236 19.43 -4.32 -2.70
C PRO A 236 18.34 -5.12 -3.43
N ASP A 237 18.73 -6.18 -4.12
CA ASP A 237 17.82 -7.09 -4.81
C ASP A 237 16.90 -7.83 -3.83
N ASN A 238 17.44 -8.21 -2.69
CA ASN A 238 16.74 -8.83 -1.57
C ASN A 238 16.47 -7.74 -0.51
N LEU A 239 15.22 -7.34 -0.33
CA LEU A 239 14.88 -6.21 0.54
C LEU A 239 13.59 -6.40 1.35
N THR A 240 13.57 -5.74 2.50
CA THR A 240 12.34 -5.44 3.24
C THR A 240 12.10 -3.93 3.25
N ALA A 241 10.97 -3.50 2.70
CA ALA A 241 10.55 -2.11 2.70
C ALA A 241 9.30 -1.93 3.58
N THR A 242 9.46 -1.26 4.72
CA THR A 242 8.37 -0.99 5.67
C THR A 242 8.04 0.48 5.70
N VAL A 243 6.75 0.84 5.61
CA VAL A 243 6.28 2.23 5.72
C VAL A 243 5.06 2.34 6.61
N GLU A 244 4.93 3.47 7.28
CA GLU A 244 3.72 3.92 7.95
C GLU A 244 3.17 5.17 7.28
N PHE A 245 1.88 5.18 7.00
CA PHE A 245 1.17 6.33 6.45
C PHE A 245 0.64 7.20 7.60
N LYS A 246 1.30 8.34 7.84
CA LYS A 246 1.05 9.21 9.01
C LYS A 246 -0.13 10.14 8.81
N SER A 247 -0.23 10.78 7.65
CA SER A 247 -1.36 11.66 7.33
C SER A 247 -1.68 11.68 5.84
N PRO A 248 -2.95 11.91 5.46
CA PRO A 248 -3.35 12.00 4.06
C PRO A 248 -2.58 13.09 3.33
N LEU A 249 -2.08 12.78 2.14
CA LEU A 249 -1.45 13.73 1.23
C LEU A 249 -2.53 14.33 0.31
N LEU A 250 -2.93 15.56 0.58
CA LEU A 250 -3.95 16.27 -0.20
C LEU A 250 -3.41 16.67 -1.58
N LEU A 251 -4.23 16.56 -2.62
CA LEU A 251 -3.88 16.90 -4.00
C LEU A 251 -4.47 18.24 -4.44
N PRO A 252 -3.73 19.13 -5.12
CA PRO A 252 -2.27 19.08 -5.31
C PRO A 252 -1.51 19.45 -4.05
N SER A 253 -0.20 19.15 -4.02
CA SER A 253 0.66 19.45 -2.87
C SER A 253 2.12 19.57 -3.29
N THR A 254 2.93 20.18 -2.43
CA THR A 254 4.40 20.12 -2.53
C THR A 254 4.93 19.43 -1.28
N VAL A 255 5.74 18.40 -1.46
CA VAL A 255 6.28 17.60 -0.36
C VAL A 255 7.80 17.54 -0.41
N ALA A 256 8.40 17.43 0.75
CA ALA A 256 9.82 17.19 0.94
C ALA A 256 10.05 15.69 1.19
N PHE A 257 10.90 15.09 0.38
CA PHE A 257 11.38 13.72 0.55
C PHE A 257 12.74 13.75 1.24
N PHE A 258 12.91 12.89 2.22
CA PHE A 258 14.15 12.70 2.95
C PHE A 258 14.56 11.23 2.84
N SER A 259 15.83 11.00 2.58
CA SER A 259 16.44 9.67 2.65
C SER A 259 17.79 9.77 3.32
N ALA A 260 18.06 8.87 4.23
CA ALA A 260 19.34 8.75 4.93
C ALA A 260 19.80 7.29 4.89
N SER A 261 21.07 7.08 4.57
CA SER A 261 21.68 5.76 4.69
C SER A 261 21.75 5.35 6.17
N THR A 262 21.52 4.06 6.42
CA THR A 262 21.69 3.40 7.73
C THR A 262 22.59 2.20 7.56
N ASP A 263 23.02 1.58 8.63
CA ASP A 263 23.91 0.39 8.60
C ASP A 263 23.28 -0.78 7.81
N SER A 264 21.94 -0.88 7.78
CA SER A 264 21.20 -1.96 7.12
C SER A 264 20.47 -1.54 5.84
N GLY A 265 20.58 -0.26 5.40
CA GLY A 265 19.88 0.22 4.21
C GLY A 265 19.52 1.70 4.26
N TRP A 266 18.24 2.04 4.22
CA TRP A 266 17.76 3.43 4.11
C TRP A 266 16.62 3.71 5.09
N ALA A 267 16.69 4.87 5.76
CA ALA A 267 15.54 5.51 6.38
C ALA A 267 14.93 6.49 5.39
N ILE A 268 13.59 6.50 5.28
CA ILE A 268 12.85 7.38 4.35
C ILE A 268 11.73 8.12 5.06
N ALA A 269 11.50 9.36 4.66
CA ALA A 269 10.36 10.13 5.14
C ALA A 269 9.84 11.08 4.05
N VAL A 270 8.53 11.35 4.10
CA VAL A 270 7.89 12.38 3.28
C VAL A 270 7.05 13.28 4.17
N SER A 271 7.26 14.57 4.07
CA SER A 271 6.49 15.58 4.79
C SER A 271 5.97 16.68 3.87
N GLN A 272 4.91 17.37 4.30
CA GLN A 272 4.43 18.58 3.64
C GLN A 272 5.52 19.64 3.62
N ALA A 273 5.91 20.15 2.45
CA ALA A 273 6.83 21.26 2.37
C ALA A 273 6.24 22.50 3.07
N GLY A 274 7.09 23.20 3.83
CA GLY A 274 6.74 24.40 4.59
C GLY A 274 6.16 24.12 5.99
N THR A 275 5.28 23.13 6.18
CA THR A 275 4.70 22.84 7.51
C THR A 275 5.37 21.68 8.24
N GLY A 276 6.16 20.85 7.54
CA GLY A 276 6.78 19.66 8.12
C GLY A 276 5.81 18.53 8.49
N ARG A 277 4.51 18.65 8.21
CA ARG A 277 3.52 17.62 8.55
C ARG A 277 3.89 16.29 7.90
N PRO A 278 4.07 15.20 8.67
CA PRO A 278 4.50 13.91 8.12
C PRO A 278 3.37 13.24 7.33
N HIS A 279 3.69 12.70 6.15
CA HIS A 279 2.81 11.89 5.33
C HIS A 279 3.20 10.42 5.35
N LEU A 280 4.50 10.13 5.31
CA LEU A 280 5.05 8.78 5.31
C LEU A 280 6.37 8.78 6.08
N THR A 281 6.61 7.71 6.83
CA THR A 281 7.93 7.34 7.37
C THR A 281 8.17 5.86 7.12
N GLY A 282 9.43 5.46 6.97
CA GLY A 282 9.73 4.04 6.75
C GLY A 282 11.22 3.74 6.65
N THR A 283 11.50 2.47 6.41
CA THR A 283 12.83 1.93 6.19
C THR A 283 12.84 1.00 4.98
N VAL A 284 13.98 0.90 4.33
CA VAL A 284 14.29 -0.13 3.33
C VAL A 284 15.58 -0.78 3.74
N GLN A 285 15.55 -2.08 4.00
CA GLN A 285 16.68 -2.84 4.50
C GLN A 285 17.00 -3.99 3.53
N GLY A 286 18.27 -4.30 3.34
CA GLY A 286 18.69 -5.56 2.75
C GLY A 286 18.39 -6.71 3.73
N ASN A 287 17.77 -7.78 3.23
CA ASN A 287 17.63 -8.97 4.05
C ASN A 287 19.00 -9.67 4.10
N LEU A 288 19.45 -10.07 5.29
CA LEU A 288 20.62 -10.93 5.40
C LEU A 288 20.34 -12.21 4.59
N ALA A 289 21.27 -12.59 3.72
CA ALA A 289 21.21 -13.90 3.09
C ALA A 289 21.16 -14.94 4.23
N HIS A 290 20.10 -15.75 4.26
CA HIS A 290 20.15 -16.95 5.11
C HIS A 290 21.24 -17.81 4.52
N SER A 291 22.40 -17.83 5.18
CA SER A 291 23.42 -18.86 4.98
C SER A 291 22.76 -20.18 5.35
N GLY A 292 22.32 -20.91 4.31
CA GLY A 292 21.87 -22.29 4.39
C GLY A 292 23.01 -23.24 4.71
#